data_bd11cb479891e9cdeeefd32a70656f28
#
_entry.id   bd11cb479891e9cdeeefd32a70656f28
#
_cell.length_a   1.000
_cell.length_b   1.000
_cell.length_c   1.000
_cell.angle_alpha   90.00
_cell.angle_beta   90.00
_cell.angle_gamma   90.00
#
_symmetry.space_group_name_H-M   'P 1'
#
loop_
_entity.id
_entity.type
_entity.pdbx_description
1 polymer ?
#
loop_
_entity_poly.entity_id
_entity_poly.type
_entity_poly.pdbx_seq_one_letter_code
_entity_poly.pdbx_strand_id
1 'polypeptide(L)'
;MPPVSDQPTITPATGQNDTFTLGASERKTLQYTLAGYTEWRLDDPSGKIAKSIDGNVVTLTIDASQYAAGSYTAELLAVNGTKTAKRTIAYTVSEGDNPTGISMDFYPNPCTDVLNILPNYSGESTIRIRNSMGTEVMNITLGLINEEPVKLDVSGLASGTYLVQVTYNGIQITRTIVKR
;
A
#
# COMPACT_ATOMS: atom_id res chain seq x y z
N MET A 1 -40.24 27.18 -13.17
CA MET A 1 -38.96 26.49 -13.05
C MET A 1 -38.16 27.21 -12.00
N PRO A 2 -37.70 26.55 -10.95
CA PRO A 2 -36.75 27.19 -10.05
C PRO A 2 -35.46 27.51 -10.86
N PRO A 3 -34.77 28.63 -10.54
CA PRO A 3 -33.57 29.02 -11.25
C PRO A 3 -32.55 27.88 -11.07
N VAL A 4 -32.03 27.36 -12.21
CA VAL A 4 -30.89 26.42 -12.19
C VAL A 4 -29.74 27.20 -11.56
N SER A 5 -29.24 26.74 -10.42
CA SER A 5 -28.12 27.38 -9.76
C SER A 5 -26.91 27.36 -10.70
N ASP A 6 -26.46 28.52 -11.14
CA ASP A 6 -25.24 28.67 -11.94
C ASP A 6 -23.98 28.25 -11.16
N GLN A 7 -24.13 27.90 -9.89
CA GLN A 7 -23.04 27.48 -9.02
C GLN A 7 -22.83 25.97 -9.19
N PRO A 8 -21.67 25.50 -9.67
CA PRO A 8 -21.38 24.08 -9.72
C PRO A 8 -21.32 23.48 -8.31
N THR A 9 -21.66 22.20 -8.18
CA THR A 9 -21.60 21.47 -6.93
C THR A 9 -20.95 20.11 -7.11
N ILE A 10 -20.31 19.60 -6.06
CA ILE A 10 -19.70 18.27 -5.97
C ILE A 10 -20.23 17.62 -4.69
N THR A 11 -21.05 16.60 -4.83
CA THR A 11 -21.67 15.89 -3.70
C THR A 11 -21.09 14.48 -3.61
N PRO A 12 -20.43 14.12 -2.50
CA PRO A 12 -19.93 12.77 -2.29
C PRO A 12 -21.10 11.80 -2.08
N ALA A 13 -20.88 10.52 -2.38
CA ALA A 13 -21.83 9.46 -2.05
C ALA A 13 -22.09 9.43 -0.53
N THR A 14 -23.30 9.00 -0.14
CA THR A 14 -23.69 8.94 1.26
C THR A 14 -22.73 8.08 2.09
N GLY A 15 -22.24 8.62 3.21
CA GLY A 15 -21.30 7.95 4.09
C GLY A 15 -19.85 7.90 3.60
N GLN A 16 -19.56 8.53 2.44
CA GLN A 16 -18.20 8.61 1.95
C GLN A 16 -17.37 9.61 2.74
N ASN A 17 -16.14 9.19 3.10
CA ASN A 17 -15.13 10.06 3.69
C ASN A 17 -14.05 10.34 2.67
N ASP A 18 -13.69 11.61 2.51
CA ASP A 18 -12.65 12.09 1.59
C ASP A 18 -11.25 12.12 2.25
N THR A 19 -11.17 11.76 3.52
CA THR A 19 -9.90 11.59 4.25
C THR A 19 -9.84 10.18 4.80
N PHE A 20 -8.82 9.39 4.40
CA PHE A 20 -8.71 7.98 4.79
C PHE A 20 -7.26 7.46 4.69
N THR A 21 -7.04 6.30 5.28
CA THR A 21 -5.79 5.54 5.16
C THR A 21 -6.06 4.26 4.40
N LEU A 22 -5.12 3.86 3.55
CA LEU A 22 -5.11 2.61 2.80
C LEU A 22 -3.90 1.78 3.21
N GLY A 23 -4.09 0.50 3.41
CA GLY A 23 -3.01 -0.48 3.44
C GLY A 23 -2.36 -0.60 2.04
N ALA A 24 -1.11 -1.07 1.97
CA ALA A 24 -0.30 -1.07 0.76
C ALA A 24 -0.89 -1.78 -0.48
N SER A 25 -1.89 -2.65 -0.30
CA SER A 25 -2.56 -3.37 -1.40
C SER A 25 -4.06 -3.09 -1.44
N GLU A 26 -4.55 -2.15 -0.66
CA GLU A 26 -5.95 -1.80 -0.65
C GLU A 26 -6.33 -0.97 -1.88
N ARG A 27 -7.60 -1.12 -2.27
CA ARG A 27 -8.21 -0.31 -3.32
C ARG A 27 -9.42 0.42 -2.77
N LYS A 28 -9.51 1.71 -3.04
CA LYS A 28 -10.63 2.57 -2.63
C LYS A 28 -11.31 3.17 -3.85
N THR A 29 -12.62 3.07 -3.89
CA THR A 29 -13.45 3.75 -4.90
C THR A 29 -14.25 4.85 -4.23
N LEU A 30 -14.23 6.03 -4.83
CA LEU A 30 -14.97 7.22 -4.40
C LEU A 30 -15.91 7.65 -5.53
N GLN A 31 -17.12 8.06 -5.16
CA GLN A 31 -18.11 8.54 -6.12
C GLN A 31 -18.60 9.94 -5.76
N TYR A 32 -18.74 10.79 -6.77
CA TYR A 32 -19.19 12.17 -6.62
C TYR A 32 -20.22 12.49 -7.69
N THR A 33 -21.34 13.03 -7.26
CA THR A 33 -22.35 13.57 -8.18
C THR A 33 -22.05 15.05 -8.44
N LEU A 34 -21.91 15.42 -9.69
CA LEU A 34 -21.69 16.80 -10.14
C LEU A 34 -22.99 17.40 -10.62
N ALA A 35 -23.22 18.69 -10.34
CA ALA A 35 -24.36 19.43 -10.89
C ALA A 35 -23.96 20.87 -11.23
N GLY A 36 -24.64 21.50 -12.18
CA GLY A 36 -24.43 22.89 -12.56
C GLY A 36 -23.06 23.18 -13.15
N TYR A 37 -22.40 22.18 -13.75
CA TYR A 37 -21.05 22.30 -14.32
C TYR A 37 -21.09 22.28 -15.86
N THR A 38 -20.10 22.88 -16.48
CA THR A 38 -19.83 22.78 -17.92
C THR A 38 -18.56 21.95 -18.21
N GLU A 39 -17.66 21.90 -17.23
CA GLU A 39 -16.40 21.15 -17.29
C GLU A 39 -16.06 20.58 -15.91
N TRP A 40 -15.36 19.43 -15.89
CA TRP A 40 -14.78 18.89 -14.68
C TRP A 40 -13.36 18.40 -14.92
N ARG A 41 -12.55 18.41 -13.87
CA ARG A 41 -11.18 17.88 -13.92
C ARG A 41 -10.76 17.33 -12.57
N LEU A 42 -9.84 16.41 -12.60
CA LEU A 42 -9.12 15.91 -11.42
C LEU A 42 -7.70 16.42 -11.50
N ASP A 43 -7.31 17.21 -10.53
CA ASP A 43 -5.94 17.60 -10.29
C ASP A 43 -5.31 16.57 -9.35
N ASP A 44 -4.56 15.65 -9.94
CA ASP A 44 -3.89 14.52 -9.26
C ASP A 44 -2.38 14.61 -9.54
N PRO A 45 -1.60 15.16 -8.60
CA PRO A 45 -0.15 15.26 -8.76
C PRO A 45 0.55 13.91 -8.91
N SER A 46 -0.05 12.83 -8.40
CA SER A 46 0.49 11.47 -8.55
C SER A 46 0.30 10.88 -9.94
N GLY A 47 -0.75 11.32 -10.65
CA GLY A 47 -1.16 10.78 -11.95
C GLY A 47 -1.65 9.33 -11.92
N LYS A 48 -1.95 8.77 -10.73
CA LYS A 48 -2.23 7.35 -10.53
C LYS A 48 -3.69 7.04 -10.18
N ILE A 49 -4.51 8.06 -9.96
CA ILE A 49 -5.94 7.89 -9.70
C ILE A 49 -6.65 7.57 -11.01
N ALA A 50 -7.23 6.37 -11.11
CA ALA A 50 -8.11 6.05 -12.22
C ALA A 50 -9.43 6.81 -12.07
N LYS A 51 -9.92 7.40 -13.16
CA LYS A 51 -11.13 8.23 -13.19
C LYS A 51 -12.03 7.88 -14.33
N SER A 52 -13.33 7.90 -14.08
CA SER A 52 -14.38 7.76 -15.08
C SER A 52 -15.58 8.64 -14.74
N ILE A 53 -16.43 8.91 -15.70
CA ILE A 53 -17.69 9.61 -15.49
C ILE A 53 -18.81 8.87 -16.25
N ASP A 54 -19.94 8.69 -15.57
CA ASP A 54 -21.17 8.17 -16.15
C ASP A 54 -22.29 9.15 -15.85
N GLY A 55 -22.84 9.77 -16.89
CA GLY A 55 -23.75 10.89 -16.75
C GLY A 55 -23.11 12.05 -15.96
N ASN A 56 -23.56 12.24 -14.73
CA ASN A 56 -23.02 13.26 -13.82
C ASN A 56 -22.30 12.66 -12.59
N VAL A 57 -22.06 11.35 -12.58
CA VAL A 57 -21.35 10.66 -11.50
C VAL A 57 -19.91 10.39 -11.89
N VAL A 58 -18.99 11.06 -11.22
CA VAL A 58 -17.55 10.81 -11.32
C VAL A 58 -17.17 9.69 -10.37
N THR A 59 -16.47 8.69 -10.87
CA THR A 59 -15.88 7.60 -10.08
C THR A 59 -14.37 7.72 -10.11
N LEU A 60 -13.76 7.76 -8.93
CA LEU A 60 -12.31 7.77 -8.73
C LEU A 60 -11.89 6.46 -8.04
N THR A 61 -10.86 5.82 -8.55
CA THR A 61 -10.29 4.60 -7.95
C THR A 61 -8.83 4.80 -7.63
N ILE A 62 -8.50 4.61 -6.36
CA ILE A 62 -7.14 4.68 -5.83
C ILE A 62 -6.72 3.24 -5.51
N ASP A 63 -5.63 2.79 -6.14
CA ASP A 63 -5.03 1.48 -5.95
C ASP A 63 -3.70 1.68 -5.21
N ALA A 64 -3.70 1.42 -3.89
CA ALA A 64 -2.56 1.69 -3.03
C ALA A 64 -1.30 0.91 -3.45
N SER A 65 -1.43 -0.22 -4.16
CA SER A 65 -0.29 -0.99 -4.67
C SER A 65 0.61 -0.21 -5.65
N GLN A 66 0.10 0.89 -6.21
CA GLN A 66 0.84 1.74 -7.15
C GLN A 66 1.59 2.89 -6.48
N TYR A 67 1.43 3.05 -5.16
CA TYR A 67 1.99 4.17 -4.40
C TYR A 67 3.10 3.69 -3.46
N ALA A 68 4.10 4.53 -3.24
CA ALA A 68 4.96 4.40 -2.07
C ALA A 68 4.17 4.78 -0.81
N ALA A 69 4.63 4.33 0.36
CA ALA A 69 4.07 4.80 1.62
C ALA A 69 4.23 6.33 1.73
N GLY A 70 3.19 7.00 2.21
CA GLY A 70 3.19 8.46 2.29
C GLY A 70 1.79 9.06 2.25
N SER A 71 1.72 10.39 2.36
CA SER A 71 0.47 11.15 2.29
C SER A 71 0.31 11.79 0.93
N TYR A 72 -0.90 11.72 0.39
CA TYR A 72 -1.25 12.19 -0.94
C TYR A 72 -2.52 13.03 -0.89
N THR A 73 -2.62 13.95 -1.83
CA THR A 73 -3.83 14.77 -2.03
C THR A 73 -4.17 14.86 -3.50
N ALA A 74 -5.45 14.88 -3.81
CA ALA A 74 -5.99 15.21 -5.13
C ALA A 74 -7.17 16.16 -5.00
N GLU A 75 -7.49 16.89 -6.05
CA GLU A 75 -8.58 17.85 -6.06
C GLU A 75 -9.52 17.58 -7.24
N LEU A 76 -10.78 17.31 -6.93
CA LEU A 76 -11.84 17.24 -7.92
C LEU A 76 -12.45 18.63 -8.08
N LEU A 77 -12.51 19.13 -9.30
CA LEU A 77 -13.04 20.44 -9.64
C LEU A 77 -14.23 20.29 -10.61
N ALA A 78 -15.28 21.02 -10.35
CA ALA A 78 -16.40 21.24 -11.27
C ALA A 78 -16.49 22.74 -11.59
N VAL A 79 -16.52 23.10 -12.85
CA VAL A 79 -16.41 24.48 -13.32
C VAL A 79 -17.62 24.87 -14.15
N ASN A 80 -18.09 26.08 -13.98
CA ASN A 80 -19.10 26.72 -14.82
C ASN A 80 -18.75 28.20 -15.06
N GLY A 81 -18.17 28.52 -16.19
CA GLY A 81 -17.65 29.83 -16.48
C GLY A 81 -16.54 30.22 -15.50
N THR A 82 -16.77 31.27 -14.69
CA THR A 82 -15.83 31.72 -13.67
C THR A 82 -16.05 31.09 -12.30
N LYS A 83 -17.11 30.31 -12.13
CA LYS A 83 -17.47 29.65 -10.86
C LYS A 83 -16.87 28.26 -10.79
N THR A 84 -16.36 27.90 -9.63
CA THR A 84 -15.73 26.59 -9.41
C THR A 84 -16.21 26.02 -8.07
N ALA A 85 -16.60 24.76 -8.08
CA ALA A 85 -16.67 23.94 -6.88
C ALA A 85 -15.43 23.05 -6.81
N LYS A 86 -14.92 22.85 -5.60
CA LYS A 86 -13.70 22.09 -5.35
C LYS A 86 -13.94 21.08 -4.22
N ARG A 87 -13.39 19.89 -4.39
CA ARG A 87 -13.39 18.85 -3.37
C ARG A 87 -11.97 18.29 -3.23
N THR A 88 -11.42 18.39 -2.03
CA THR A 88 -10.09 17.83 -1.73
C THR A 88 -10.25 16.42 -1.21
N ILE A 89 -9.46 15.50 -1.73
CA ILE A 89 -9.35 14.11 -1.33
C ILE A 89 -7.95 13.95 -0.73
N ALA A 90 -7.88 13.57 0.55
CA ALA A 90 -6.62 13.36 1.25
C ALA A 90 -6.52 11.90 1.69
N TYR A 91 -5.42 11.25 1.35
CA TYR A 91 -5.23 9.85 1.73
C TYR A 91 -3.77 9.57 2.09
N THR A 92 -3.61 8.61 2.99
CA THR A 92 -2.29 8.09 3.38
C THR A 92 -2.21 6.64 2.93
N VAL A 93 -1.13 6.28 2.25
CA VAL A 93 -0.76 4.89 2.01
C VAL A 93 0.22 4.51 3.09
N SER A 94 -0.15 3.55 3.94
CA SER A 94 0.72 3.05 5.01
C SER A 94 1.85 2.20 4.43
N GLU A 95 3.01 2.25 5.07
CA GLU A 95 4.05 1.23 4.87
C GLU A 95 3.42 -0.11 5.25
N GLY A 96 3.47 -1.05 4.32
CA GLY A 96 2.68 -2.25 4.37
C GLY A 96 2.58 -2.93 5.73
N ASP A 97 1.51 -2.61 6.46
CA ASP A 97 0.87 -3.61 7.25
C ASP A 97 0.30 -4.62 6.25
N ASN A 98 0.89 -5.76 6.23
CA ASN A 98 0.62 -6.90 5.39
C ASN A 98 -0.91 -7.12 5.16
N PRO A 99 -1.52 -6.58 4.07
CA PRO A 99 -2.98 -6.60 3.88
C PRO A 99 -3.52 -7.99 3.59
N THR A 100 -2.62 -8.97 3.42
CA THR A 100 -2.97 -10.37 3.19
C THR A 100 -2.97 -11.20 4.47
N GLY A 101 -2.67 -10.59 5.63
CA GLY A 101 -2.49 -11.33 6.88
C GLY A 101 -1.26 -12.26 6.85
N ILE A 102 -0.38 -12.11 5.85
CA ILE A 102 0.85 -12.90 5.74
C ILE A 102 1.79 -12.49 6.87
N SER A 103 2.17 -13.39 7.70
CA SER A 103 3.12 -13.19 8.78
C SER A 103 4.13 -14.32 8.81
N MET A 104 5.23 -14.11 9.51
CA MET A 104 6.19 -15.15 9.80
C MET A 104 6.96 -14.84 11.06
N ASP A 105 7.26 -15.88 11.80
CA ASP A 105 8.08 -15.81 12.99
C ASP A 105 9.52 -16.24 12.68
N PHE A 106 10.46 -15.59 13.35
CA PHE A 106 11.90 -15.84 13.21
C PHE A 106 12.47 -16.23 14.57
N TYR A 107 12.93 -17.47 14.70
CA TYR A 107 13.42 -17.99 15.98
C TYR A 107 14.51 -19.07 15.85
N PRO A 108 15.35 -19.24 16.87
CA PRO A 108 15.51 -18.34 18.02
C PRO A 108 16.10 -16.99 17.61
N ASN A 109 15.84 -15.97 18.40
CA ASN A 109 16.51 -14.67 18.27
C ASN A 109 16.91 -14.19 19.68
N PRO A 110 18.19 -14.21 20.06
CA PRO A 110 19.39 -14.54 19.26
C PRO A 110 19.47 -15.99 18.78
N CYS A 111 20.06 -16.20 17.59
CA CYS A 111 20.36 -17.51 17.02
C CYS A 111 21.86 -17.82 17.05
N THR A 112 22.19 -19.11 16.97
CA THR A 112 23.56 -19.63 16.77
C THR A 112 23.71 -20.14 15.34
N ASP A 113 23.52 -21.41 15.11
CA ASP A 113 23.80 -22.05 13.81
C ASP A 113 22.57 -22.13 12.91
N VAL A 114 21.38 -22.06 13.50
CA VAL A 114 20.12 -22.20 12.76
C VAL A 114 19.17 -21.06 13.11
N LEU A 115 18.57 -20.49 12.07
CA LEU A 115 17.42 -19.60 12.17
C LEU A 115 16.22 -20.31 11.56
N ASN A 116 15.15 -20.46 12.30
CA ASN A 116 13.88 -20.96 11.78
C ASN A 116 13.01 -19.79 11.31
N ILE A 117 12.34 -19.97 10.20
CA ILE A 117 11.30 -19.08 9.67
C ILE A 117 10.01 -19.88 9.63
N LEU A 118 8.99 -19.45 10.38
CA LEU A 118 7.67 -20.07 10.43
C LEU A 118 6.67 -19.15 9.70
N PRO A 119 6.29 -19.48 8.46
CA PRO A 119 5.31 -18.71 7.71
C PRO A 119 3.88 -19.12 8.07
N ASN A 120 2.93 -18.20 7.91
CA ASN A 120 1.50 -18.50 7.95
C ASN A 120 0.89 -18.60 6.53
N TYR A 121 1.69 -18.91 5.53
CA TYR A 121 1.28 -19.08 4.13
C TYR A 121 2.14 -20.14 3.42
N SER A 122 1.68 -20.57 2.25
CA SER A 122 2.45 -21.47 1.37
C SER A 122 2.79 -20.76 0.07
N GLY A 123 4.01 -20.95 -0.41
CA GLY A 123 4.44 -20.45 -1.72
C GLY A 123 5.95 -20.20 -1.82
N GLU A 124 6.39 -19.95 -3.06
CA GLU A 124 7.78 -19.64 -3.34
C GLU A 124 8.14 -18.25 -2.80
N SER A 125 9.21 -18.18 -2.04
CA SER A 125 9.66 -16.96 -1.37
C SER A 125 11.16 -16.77 -1.51
N THR A 126 11.58 -15.53 -1.69
CA THR A 126 13.00 -15.16 -1.70
C THR A 126 13.41 -14.63 -0.34
N ILE A 127 14.43 -15.22 0.26
CA ILE A 127 14.99 -14.84 1.57
C ILE A 127 16.35 -14.20 1.33
N ARG A 128 16.53 -12.99 1.82
CA ARG A 128 17.78 -12.23 1.78
C ARG A 128 18.22 -11.86 3.19
N ILE A 129 19.49 -12.09 3.48
CA ILE A 129 20.10 -11.67 4.74
C ILE A 129 21.18 -10.64 4.43
N ARG A 130 21.12 -9.51 5.14
CA ARG A 130 22.13 -8.45 5.05
C ARG A 130 22.74 -8.19 6.41
N ASN A 131 24.04 -7.88 6.40
CA ASN A 131 24.74 -7.46 7.62
C ASN A 131 24.41 -5.99 7.98
N SER A 132 24.96 -5.50 9.09
CA SER A 132 24.76 -4.11 9.56
C SER A 132 25.29 -3.04 8.59
N MET A 133 26.16 -3.39 7.65
CA MET A 133 26.66 -2.50 6.60
C MET A 133 25.76 -2.52 5.34
N GLY A 134 24.66 -3.30 5.34
CA GLY A 134 23.78 -3.47 4.18
C GLY A 134 24.27 -4.48 3.15
N THR A 135 25.42 -5.12 3.35
CA THR A 135 25.94 -6.13 2.43
C THR A 135 25.10 -7.39 2.49
N GLU A 136 24.66 -7.90 1.33
CA GLU A 136 23.96 -9.17 1.23
C GLU A 136 24.92 -10.33 1.48
N VAL A 137 24.62 -11.14 2.49
CA VAL A 137 25.42 -12.30 2.90
C VAL A 137 24.73 -13.63 2.60
N MET A 138 23.44 -13.60 2.30
CA MET A 138 22.65 -14.76 1.87
C MET A 138 21.51 -14.31 0.96
N ASN A 139 21.25 -15.09 -0.09
CA ASN A 139 20.10 -14.89 -0.97
C ASN A 139 19.69 -16.27 -1.50
N ILE A 140 18.52 -16.74 -1.07
CA ILE A 140 17.96 -18.04 -1.46
C ILE A 140 16.48 -17.91 -1.79
N THR A 141 16.00 -18.77 -2.68
CA THR A 141 14.58 -18.91 -2.99
C THR A 141 14.14 -20.32 -2.63
N LEU A 142 13.07 -20.43 -1.84
CA LEU A 142 12.50 -21.70 -1.35
C LEU A 142 10.98 -21.66 -1.41
N GLY A 143 10.38 -22.86 -1.54
CA GLY A 143 8.96 -23.05 -1.23
C GLY A 143 8.77 -23.06 0.29
N LEU A 144 7.99 -22.11 0.80
CA LEU A 144 7.53 -22.11 2.19
C LEU A 144 6.19 -22.84 2.29
N ILE A 145 5.94 -23.50 3.40
CA ILE A 145 4.69 -24.22 3.68
C ILE A 145 4.08 -23.66 4.95
N ASN A 146 2.78 -23.37 4.91
CA ASN A 146 2.04 -22.81 6.03
C ASN A 146 2.26 -23.63 7.31
N GLU A 147 2.61 -22.97 8.39
CA GLU A 147 2.87 -23.58 9.70
C GLU A 147 4.00 -24.63 9.74
N GLU A 148 4.81 -24.72 8.66
CA GLU A 148 6.04 -25.54 8.67
C GLU A 148 7.27 -24.65 8.77
N PRO A 149 8.12 -24.84 9.81
CA PRO A 149 9.33 -24.03 9.95
C PRO A 149 10.40 -24.45 8.93
N VAL A 150 10.90 -23.48 8.18
CA VAL A 150 12.08 -23.66 7.34
C VAL A 150 13.33 -23.32 8.15
N LYS A 151 14.32 -24.20 8.13
CA LYS A 151 15.60 -24.04 8.81
C LYS A 151 16.61 -23.43 7.87
N LEU A 152 17.11 -22.26 8.22
CA LEU A 152 18.25 -21.63 7.57
C LEU A 152 19.53 -21.91 8.35
N ASP A 153 20.52 -22.47 7.67
CA ASP A 153 21.88 -22.58 8.22
C ASP A 153 22.55 -21.20 8.17
N VAL A 154 22.80 -20.65 9.34
CA VAL A 154 23.48 -19.37 9.55
C VAL A 154 24.81 -19.54 10.28
N SER A 155 25.32 -20.79 10.41
CA SER A 155 26.56 -21.11 11.11
C SER A 155 27.77 -20.39 10.53
N GLY A 156 27.79 -20.18 9.19
CA GLY A 156 28.84 -19.46 8.50
C GLY A 156 28.84 -17.94 8.67
N LEU A 157 27.81 -17.37 9.32
CA LEU A 157 27.75 -15.94 9.57
C LEU A 157 28.51 -15.56 10.84
N ALA A 158 29.26 -14.47 10.79
CA ALA A 158 29.92 -13.92 11.98
C ALA A 158 28.90 -13.47 13.03
N SER A 159 29.29 -13.42 14.30
CA SER A 159 28.42 -12.84 15.35
C SER A 159 28.12 -11.37 15.04
N GLY A 160 26.86 -10.99 15.15
CA GLY A 160 26.42 -9.64 14.82
C GLY A 160 24.92 -9.52 14.60
N THR A 161 24.50 -8.33 14.18
CA THR A 161 23.12 -8.02 13.85
C THR A 161 22.90 -8.12 12.33
N TYR A 162 21.84 -8.78 11.94
CA TYR A 162 21.47 -8.99 10.55
C TYR A 162 20.03 -8.60 10.29
N LEU A 163 19.77 -8.16 9.08
CA LEU A 163 18.43 -7.88 8.56
C LEU A 163 18.02 -9.03 7.65
N VAL A 164 16.99 -9.76 8.04
CA VAL A 164 16.39 -10.85 7.24
C VAL A 164 15.17 -10.29 6.55
N GLN A 165 15.15 -10.34 5.24
CA GLN A 165 14.05 -9.92 4.38
C GLN A 165 13.51 -11.12 3.64
N VAL A 166 12.21 -11.37 3.76
CA VAL A 166 11.49 -12.39 2.98
C VAL A 166 10.53 -11.71 2.04
N THR A 167 10.58 -12.08 0.77
CA THR A 167 9.70 -11.56 -0.28
C THR A 167 8.82 -12.68 -0.82
N TYR A 168 7.51 -12.49 -0.78
CA TYR A 168 6.49 -13.39 -1.32
C TYR A 168 5.43 -12.57 -2.07
N ASN A 169 5.20 -12.86 -3.34
CA ASN A 169 4.21 -12.16 -4.20
C ASN A 169 4.29 -10.62 -4.10
N GLY A 170 5.51 -10.07 -4.07
CA GLY A 170 5.75 -8.64 -3.94
C GLY A 170 5.65 -8.08 -2.51
N ILE A 171 5.18 -8.86 -1.56
CA ILE A 171 5.13 -8.50 -0.14
C ILE A 171 6.50 -8.76 0.47
N GLN A 172 7.00 -7.80 1.24
CA GLN A 172 8.28 -7.90 1.92
C GLN A 172 8.08 -7.85 3.44
N ILE A 173 8.58 -8.88 4.12
CA ILE A 173 8.63 -8.92 5.58
C ILE A 173 10.09 -8.84 5.99
N THR A 174 10.40 -7.93 6.88
CA THR A 174 11.76 -7.69 7.34
C THR A 174 11.85 -7.83 8.85
N ARG A 175 12.86 -8.54 9.34
CA ARG A 175 13.13 -8.72 10.79
C ARG A 175 14.60 -8.56 11.07
N THR A 176 14.90 -7.98 12.21
CA THR A 176 16.26 -7.92 12.76
C THR A 176 16.50 -9.15 13.61
N ILE A 177 17.61 -9.84 13.36
CA ILE A 177 18.09 -10.97 14.15
C ILE A 177 19.48 -10.70 14.71
N VAL A 178 19.80 -11.36 15.80
CA VAL A 178 21.13 -11.34 16.42
C VAL A 178 21.75 -12.74 16.30
N LYS A 179 22.89 -12.83 15.64
CA LYS A 179 23.74 -14.04 15.54
C LYS A 179 24.78 -13.99 16.66
N ARG A 180 24.90 -15.06 17.40
CA ARG A 180 25.91 -15.28 18.45
C ARG A 180 26.98 -16.27 18.03
#